data_3f8b0b421868e7d3d6d511b08f9393dd
#
_entry.id   3f8b0b421868e7d3d6d511b08f9393dd
#
_cell.length_a   1.000
_cell.length_b   1.000
_cell.length_c   1.000
_cell.angle_alpha   90.00
_cell.angle_beta   90.00
_cell.angle_gamma   90.00
#
_symmetry.space_group_name_H-M   'P 1'
#
loop_
_entity.id
_entity.type
_entity.pdbx_description
1 polymer ?
#
loop_
_entity_poly.entity_id
_entity_poly.type
_entity_poly.pdbx_seq_one_letter_code
_entity_poly.pdbx_strand_id
1 'polypeptide(L)'
;MAQEKRDYYEVLGVSKGASDAEIKKAYRKLAMKYHPDYNPGDKDAEAKFKEINEANEVLSDPKKRQLYDQYGFAGVDPTYAAQNGGGPGGFGGFGGDGVDLGDIFGDIFGGGFGGFGGSSRQANPNAPRKGQDIRVRITLSFDEAVHGCKKNITITRQQECTECHGSGCAAGSSPETCPDCGGRGFVIRQQRTPFGVMQTQQPCSRCGGKGKLVKNPCKVCHGSGKVATKKTLEVSITMGIDDDQSFALRGMGDAGTNGGPAGDVIVMVSVRPSEVFQRDGYDVWVTVPITYSQAVLGDSVTVPSIDGKVEYTVPEGTQSGTTFRLRGKGIHYLNGRGRGDMYVKCEVEIPKKLNKTQRDALKKFEGTLKEENYEKRKGFFKKLKDMFNA
;
A
#
# COMPACT_ATOMS: atom_id res chain seq x y z
N MET A 1 2.75 30.09 -32.79
CA MET A 1 1.73 31.03 -32.26
C MET A 1 1.45 30.58 -30.84
N ALA A 2 1.76 31.41 -29.84
CA ALA A 2 1.42 31.09 -28.43
C ALA A 2 -0.11 31.05 -28.33
N GLN A 3 -0.67 29.92 -27.90
CA GLN A 3 -2.11 29.84 -27.58
C GLN A 3 -2.32 30.72 -26.35
N GLU A 4 -3.12 31.77 -26.47
CA GLU A 4 -3.57 32.55 -25.31
C GLU A 4 -4.35 31.60 -24.39
N LYS A 5 -3.85 31.39 -23.16
CA LYS A 5 -4.54 30.60 -22.14
C LYS A 5 -5.85 31.29 -21.78
N ARG A 6 -6.95 30.56 -21.78
CA ARG A 6 -8.28 31.05 -21.38
C ARG A 6 -8.35 31.22 -19.86
N ASP A 7 -9.05 32.27 -19.40
CA ASP A 7 -9.28 32.50 -17.97
C ASP A 7 -9.84 31.26 -17.26
N TYR A 8 -9.29 30.89 -16.10
CA TYR A 8 -9.69 29.68 -15.38
C TYR A 8 -11.16 29.68 -14.92
N TYR A 9 -11.72 30.86 -14.63
CA TYR A 9 -13.15 30.99 -14.35
C TYR A 9 -13.99 30.71 -15.58
N GLU A 10 -13.58 31.15 -16.75
CA GLU A 10 -14.23 30.87 -18.03
C GLU A 10 -14.09 29.39 -18.41
N VAL A 11 -12.95 28.76 -18.16
CA VAL A 11 -12.74 27.32 -18.41
C VAL A 11 -13.71 26.48 -17.60
N LEU A 12 -13.97 26.84 -16.34
CA LEU A 12 -14.95 26.16 -15.50
C LEU A 12 -16.41 26.65 -15.72
N GLY A 13 -16.60 27.75 -16.45
CA GLY A 13 -17.92 28.35 -16.69
C GLY A 13 -18.55 28.92 -15.41
N VAL A 14 -17.76 29.52 -14.54
CA VAL A 14 -18.21 30.16 -13.29
C VAL A 14 -17.77 31.62 -13.24
N SER A 15 -18.40 32.42 -12.39
CA SER A 15 -18.01 33.82 -12.19
C SER A 15 -16.78 33.95 -11.29
N LYS A 16 -16.05 35.07 -11.40
CA LYS A 16 -14.86 35.36 -10.52
C LYS A 16 -15.19 35.40 -9.02
N GLY A 17 -16.47 35.62 -8.67
CA GLY A 17 -16.93 35.58 -7.27
C GLY A 17 -17.52 34.24 -6.82
N ALA A 18 -17.43 33.18 -7.63
CA ALA A 18 -18.01 31.89 -7.32
C ALA A 18 -17.46 31.30 -6.02
N SER A 19 -18.31 30.67 -5.23
CA SER A 19 -17.94 29.96 -4.01
C SER A 19 -17.18 28.67 -4.34
N ASP A 20 -16.42 28.15 -3.36
CA ASP A 20 -15.69 26.89 -3.51
C ASP A 20 -16.61 25.68 -3.82
N ALA A 21 -17.85 25.73 -3.34
CA ALA A 21 -18.86 24.73 -3.65
C ALA A 21 -19.31 24.76 -5.12
N GLU A 22 -19.45 25.95 -5.69
CA GLU A 22 -19.80 26.15 -7.11
C GLU A 22 -18.66 25.75 -8.01
N ILE A 23 -17.42 26.10 -7.69
CA ILE A 23 -16.21 25.69 -8.41
C ILE A 23 -16.12 24.16 -8.44
N LYS A 24 -16.24 23.49 -7.28
CA LYS A 24 -16.21 22.02 -7.18
C LYS A 24 -17.35 21.36 -7.98
N LYS A 25 -18.54 21.94 -7.98
CA LYS A 25 -19.70 21.43 -8.74
C LYS A 25 -19.48 21.56 -10.24
N ALA A 26 -18.98 22.71 -10.71
CA ALA A 26 -18.66 22.95 -12.11
C ALA A 26 -17.56 21.99 -12.60
N TYR A 27 -16.49 21.87 -11.82
CA TYR A 27 -15.40 20.93 -12.11
C TYR A 27 -15.90 19.48 -12.29
N ARG A 28 -16.67 18.94 -11.32
CA ARG A 28 -17.19 17.57 -11.41
C ARG A 28 -18.01 17.33 -12.67
N LYS A 29 -18.85 18.30 -13.04
CA LYS A 29 -19.70 18.23 -14.25
C LYS A 29 -18.86 18.18 -15.52
N LEU A 30 -17.83 19.03 -15.62
CA LEU A 30 -16.97 19.12 -16.79
C LEU A 30 -15.98 17.97 -16.87
N ALA A 31 -15.40 17.56 -15.74
CA ALA A 31 -14.48 16.42 -15.66
C ALA A 31 -15.16 15.12 -16.08
N MET A 32 -16.41 14.89 -15.66
CA MET A 32 -17.18 13.73 -16.11
C MET A 32 -17.51 13.78 -17.61
N LYS A 33 -17.80 14.98 -18.16
CA LYS A 33 -18.11 15.16 -19.57
C LYS A 33 -16.92 14.89 -20.49
N TYR A 34 -15.71 15.31 -20.09
CA TYR A 34 -14.50 15.22 -20.90
C TYR A 34 -13.52 14.13 -20.39
N HIS A 35 -13.99 13.20 -19.54
CA HIS A 35 -13.16 12.12 -19.03
C HIS A 35 -12.65 11.21 -20.16
N PRO A 36 -11.36 10.78 -20.12
CA PRO A 36 -10.80 9.89 -21.15
C PRO A 36 -11.57 8.59 -21.35
N ASP A 37 -12.13 8.03 -20.27
CA ASP A 37 -12.90 6.76 -20.32
C ASP A 37 -14.22 6.91 -21.08
N TYR A 38 -14.81 8.11 -21.07
CA TYR A 38 -16.06 8.40 -21.80
C TYR A 38 -15.80 8.94 -23.21
N ASN A 39 -14.56 9.42 -23.49
CA ASN A 39 -14.18 9.99 -24.78
C ASN A 39 -12.83 9.38 -25.25
N PRO A 40 -12.75 8.07 -25.48
CA PRO A 40 -11.50 7.41 -25.83
C PRO A 40 -11.02 7.85 -27.21
N GLY A 41 -9.80 8.40 -27.27
CA GLY A 41 -9.14 8.83 -28.52
C GLY A 41 -9.51 10.22 -29.03
N ASP A 42 -10.38 10.97 -28.33
CA ASP A 42 -10.72 12.37 -28.65
C ASP A 42 -9.67 13.32 -28.05
N LYS A 43 -8.79 13.86 -28.94
CA LYS A 43 -7.72 14.80 -28.55
C LYS A 43 -8.25 16.14 -28.04
N ASP A 44 -9.41 16.59 -28.55
CA ASP A 44 -10.03 17.84 -28.11
C ASP A 44 -10.64 17.69 -26.71
N ALA A 45 -11.21 16.52 -26.41
CA ALA A 45 -11.68 16.20 -25.07
C ALA A 45 -10.52 16.10 -24.09
N GLU A 46 -9.39 15.48 -24.49
CA GLU A 46 -8.19 15.39 -23.66
C GLU A 46 -7.58 16.77 -23.35
N ALA A 47 -7.50 17.64 -24.35
CA ALA A 47 -7.00 19.01 -24.15
C ALA A 47 -7.89 19.81 -23.19
N LYS A 48 -9.21 19.74 -23.36
CA LYS A 48 -10.18 20.39 -22.46
C LYS A 48 -10.12 19.81 -21.04
N PHE A 49 -9.93 18.51 -20.90
CA PHE A 49 -9.79 17.86 -19.60
C PHE A 49 -8.54 18.33 -18.85
N LYS A 50 -7.42 18.54 -19.56
CA LYS A 50 -6.19 19.13 -18.98
C LYS A 50 -6.42 20.56 -18.50
N GLU A 51 -7.05 21.40 -19.32
CA GLU A 51 -7.38 22.78 -18.94
C GLU A 51 -8.33 22.84 -17.73
N ILE A 52 -9.34 21.98 -17.67
CA ILE A 52 -10.29 21.91 -16.55
C ILE A 52 -9.59 21.49 -15.24
N ASN A 53 -8.66 20.54 -15.32
CA ASN A 53 -7.89 20.10 -14.14
C ASN A 53 -6.95 21.21 -13.65
N GLU A 54 -6.25 21.91 -14.55
CA GLU A 54 -5.40 23.06 -14.23
C GLU A 54 -6.21 24.18 -13.56
N ALA A 55 -7.36 24.55 -14.14
CA ALA A 55 -8.25 25.54 -13.57
C ALA A 55 -8.77 25.17 -12.18
N ASN A 56 -9.14 23.90 -11.96
CA ASN A 56 -9.58 23.44 -10.65
C ASN A 56 -8.45 23.42 -9.63
N GLU A 57 -7.24 23.04 -10.03
CA GLU A 57 -6.07 23.04 -9.12
C GLU A 57 -5.78 24.43 -8.57
N VAL A 58 -5.87 25.46 -9.42
CA VAL A 58 -5.62 26.84 -9.02
C VAL A 58 -6.79 27.43 -8.23
N LEU A 59 -8.02 27.24 -8.68
CA LEU A 59 -9.20 27.88 -8.08
C LEU A 59 -9.71 27.18 -6.80
N SER A 60 -9.34 25.92 -6.56
CA SER A 60 -9.72 25.19 -5.34
C SER A 60 -8.81 25.44 -4.13
N ASP A 61 -7.61 25.96 -4.36
CA ASP A 61 -6.70 26.38 -3.30
C ASP A 61 -6.84 27.88 -3.02
N PRO A 62 -7.22 28.26 -1.79
CA PRO A 62 -7.41 29.69 -1.46
C PRO A 62 -6.20 30.59 -1.72
N LYS A 63 -4.99 30.07 -1.52
CA LYS A 63 -3.76 30.82 -1.74
C LYS A 63 -3.45 31.00 -3.23
N LYS A 64 -3.55 29.91 -4.00
CA LYS A 64 -3.36 29.93 -5.46
C LYS A 64 -4.40 30.82 -6.13
N ARG A 65 -5.66 30.72 -5.68
CA ARG A 65 -6.77 31.55 -6.19
C ARG A 65 -6.49 33.03 -5.93
N GLN A 66 -6.04 33.40 -4.73
CA GLN A 66 -5.71 34.78 -4.40
C GLN A 66 -4.57 35.32 -5.27
N LEU A 67 -3.54 34.52 -5.54
CA LEU A 67 -2.43 34.90 -6.43
C LEU A 67 -2.90 35.02 -7.88
N TYR A 68 -3.78 34.13 -8.33
CA TYR A 68 -4.36 34.20 -9.65
C TYR A 68 -5.28 35.43 -9.83
N ASP A 69 -6.09 35.75 -8.82
CA ASP A 69 -6.97 36.91 -8.82
C ASP A 69 -6.21 38.24 -8.85
N GLN A 70 -5.01 38.30 -8.24
CA GLN A 70 -4.16 39.49 -8.18
C GLN A 70 -3.24 39.64 -9.39
N TYR A 71 -2.63 38.55 -9.86
CA TYR A 71 -1.55 38.58 -10.84
C TYR A 71 -1.86 37.78 -12.12
N GLY A 72 -3.07 37.21 -12.26
CA GLY A 72 -3.45 36.37 -13.38
C GLY A 72 -2.57 35.12 -13.50
N PHE A 73 -2.33 34.68 -14.72
CA PHE A 73 -1.46 33.52 -14.98
C PHE A 73 -0.03 33.70 -14.48
N ALA A 74 0.50 34.91 -14.46
CA ALA A 74 1.84 35.19 -13.95
C ALA A 74 1.99 34.88 -12.44
N GLY A 75 0.90 34.91 -11.68
CA GLY A 75 0.87 34.58 -10.26
C GLY A 75 0.91 33.08 -9.95
N VAL A 76 0.60 32.24 -10.94
CA VAL A 76 0.43 30.78 -10.73
C VAL A 76 1.19 29.90 -11.72
N ASP A 77 1.70 30.46 -12.81
CA ASP A 77 2.47 29.75 -13.84
C ASP A 77 3.84 30.40 -14.05
N PRO A 78 4.94 29.81 -13.52
CA PRO A 78 6.28 30.36 -13.69
C PRO A 78 6.75 30.45 -15.14
N THR A 79 6.24 29.58 -16.01
CA THR A 79 6.62 29.57 -17.43
C THR A 79 5.96 30.71 -18.18
N TYR A 80 4.73 31.06 -17.82
CA TYR A 80 4.01 32.21 -18.36
C TYR A 80 4.64 33.54 -17.91
N ALA A 81 5.06 33.62 -16.66
CA ALA A 81 5.80 34.76 -16.13
C ALA A 81 7.14 34.99 -16.86
N ALA A 82 7.87 33.91 -17.18
CA ALA A 82 9.14 33.97 -17.88
C ALA A 82 8.99 34.36 -19.37
N GLN A 83 7.90 33.96 -20.03
CA GLN A 83 7.68 34.24 -21.47
C GLN A 83 7.10 35.63 -21.74
N ASN A 84 6.36 36.24 -20.81
CA ASN A 84 5.70 37.51 -20.98
C ASN A 84 6.39 38.68 -20.26
N GLY A 85 7.71 38.61 -20.04
CA GLY A 85 8.52 39.72 -19.53
C GLY A 85 8.56 39.84 -18.01
N GLY A 86 8.01 38.88 -17.29
CA GLY A 86 8.13 38.74 -15.84
C GLY A 86 9.33 37.89 -15.47
N GLY A 87 10.53 38.17 -16.00
CA GLY A 87 11.76 37.45 -15.64
C GLY A 87 12.21 37.76 -14.19
N PRO A 88 13.15 36.94 -13.63
CA PRO A 88 13.59 37.02 -12.24
C PRO A 88 14.22 38.36 -11.85
N GLY A 89 14.29 39.36 -12.73
CA GLY A 89 14.80 40.70 -12.49
C GLY A 89 13.73 41.81 -12.36
N GLY A 90 12.46 41.53 -12.64
CA GLY A 90 11.38 42.53 -12.63
C GLY A 90 10.58 42.63 -11.33
N PHE A 91 10.73 41.69 -10.41
CA PHE A 91 9.99 41.64 -9.16
C PHE A 91 10.75 42.23 -7.94
N GLY A 92 11.85 42.95 -8.18
CA GLY A 92 12.70 43.59 -7.18
C GLY A 92 12.22 44.98 -6.70
N GLY A 93 10.95 45.33 -6.85
CA GLY A 93 10.47 46.69 -6.61
C GLY A 93 9.25 46.85 -5.72
N PHE A 94 9.05 46.04 -4.69
CA PHE A 94 8.07 46.33 -3.64
C PHE A 94 8.65 45.96 -2.28
N GLY A 95 9.50 46.86 -1.75
CA GLY A 95 9.96 46.86 -0.37
C GLY A 95 8.83 47.30 0.55
N GLY A 96 8.43 46.42 1.44
CA GLY A 96 7.52 46.77 2.53
C GLY A 96 6.88 45.50 3.10
N ASP A 97 7.48 44.99 4.17
CA ASP A 97 7.00 43.90 5.02
C ASP A 97 7.33 42.46 4.54
N GLY A 98 8.49 42.01 4.86
CA GLY A 98 9.02 40.72 5.33
C GLY A 98 8.48 39.38 4.82
N VAL A 99 7.81 39.27 3.67
CA VAL A 99 7.36 38.00 3.15
C VAL A 99 8.17 37.65 1.90
N ASP A 100 9.09 36.68 2.03
CA ASP A 100 9.86 36.16 0.91
C ASP A 100 8.95 35.29 0.02
N LEU A 101 8.53 35.86 -1.12
CA LEU A 101 7.73 35.21 -2.13
C LEU A 101 8.43 33.99 -2.74
N GLY A 102 9.76 33.89 -2.67
CA GLY A 102 10.56 32.78 -3.11
C GLY A 102 10.31 31.49 -2.29
N ASP A 103 10.14 31.64 -0.98
CA ASP A 103 9.82 30.53 -0.08
C ASP A 103 8.38 30.03 -0.26
N ILE A 104 7.43 30.94 -0.54
CA ILE A 104 6.02 30.57 -0.80
C ILE A 104 5.89 29.84 -2.14
N PHE A 105 6.63 30.26 -3.16
CA PHE A 105 6.64 29.60 -4.46
C PHE A 105 7.31 28.22 -4.40
N GLY A 106 8.36 28.05 -3.61
CA GLY A 106 9.05 26.78 -3.39
C GLY A 106 8.17 25.73 -2.70
N ASP A 107 7.38 26.12 -1.72
CA ASP A 107 6.49 25.22 -0.97
C ASP A 107 5.22 24.86 -1.74
N ILE A 108 4.71 25.76 -2.58
CA ILE A 108 3.45 25.53 -3.33
C ILE A 108 3.67 24.73 -4.61
N PHE A 109 4.78 24.93 -5.31
CA PHE A 109 5.07 24.26 -6.58
C PHE A 109 6.05 23.08 -6.48
N GLY A 110 6.75 22.93 -5.35
CA GLY A 110 7.71 21.84 -5.13
C GLY A 110 7.08 20.49 -4.78
N GLY A 111 5.78 20.42 -4.52
CA GLY A 111 5.11 19.24 -3.94
C GLY A 111 4.35 18.31 -4.89
N GLY A 112 4.17 18.63 -6.18
CA GLY A 112 3.19 17.89 -6.98
C GLY A 112 3.52 17.51 -8.41
N PHE A 113 4.53 18.07 -9.09
CA PHE A 113 4.72 17.74 -10.49
C PHE A 113 6.20 17.79 -10.91
N GLY A 114 6.77 16.61 -11.20
CA GLY A 114 7.99 16.46 -11.98
C GLY A 114 9.28 16.52 -11.18
N GLY A 115 9.80 15.37 -10.82
CA GLY A 115 11.17 15.20 -10.33
C GLY A 115 12.21 15.67 -11.32
N PHE A 116 12.60 16.94 -11.20
CA PHE A 116 13.87 17.44 -11.72
C PHE A 116 14.12 18.84 -11.12
N GLY A 117 14.63 18.89 -9.91
CA GLY A 117 15.02 20.12 -9.25
C GLY A 117 15.10 19.93 -7.74
N GLY A 118 15.91 18.96 -7.31
CA GLY A 118 16.24 18.79 -5.90
C GLY A 118 16.96 20.02 -5.42
N SER A 119 16.26 20.98 -4.80
CA SER A 119 16.91 21.85 -3.81
C SER A 119 17.38 20.90 -2.71
N SER A 120 18.64 20.54 -2.73
CA SER A 120 19.31 19.83 -1.65
C SER A 120 19.21 20.73 -0.41
N ARG A 121 18.14 20.52 0.40
CA ARG A 121 18.15 20.98 1.78
C ARG A 121 19.49 20.54 2.33
N GLN A 122 20.32 21.48 2.67
CA GLN A 122 21.66 21.29 3.18
C GLN A 122 21.57 20.31 4.35
N ALA A 123 21.79 19.02 4.07
CA ALA A 123 21.61 17.95 5.03
C ALA A 123 22.62 18.18 6.16
N ASN A 124 22.17 18.75 7.27
CA ASN A 124 23.00 18.91 8.45
C ASN A 124 23.41 17.50 8.93
N PRO A 125 24.70 17.14 8.85
CA PRO A 125 25.18 15.80 9.24
C PRO A 125 24.96 15.51 10.73
N ASN A 126 24.77 16.55 11.53
CA ASN A 126 24.48 16.47 12.97
C ASN A 126 22.98 16.50 13.29
N ALA A 127 22.10 16.60 12.29
CA ALA A 127 20.66 16.54 12.54
C ALA A 127 20.25 15.15 13.07
N PRO A 128 19.29 15.09 14.00
CA PRO A 128 18.70 13.83 14.45
C PRO A 128 18.16 13.02 13.27
N ARG A 129 18.56 11.77 13.16
CA ARG A 129 18.08 10.86 12.09
C ARG A 129 17.46 9.63 12.69
N LYS A 130 16.27 9.26 12.21
CA LYS A 130 15.62 7.99 12.56
C LYS A 130 16.52 6.82 12.22
N GLY A 131 16.53 5.78 13.09
CA GLY A 131 17.19 4.50 12.85
C GLY A 131 16.56 3.78 11.65
N GLN A 132 17.26 2.76 11.16
CA GLN A 132 16.75 1.95 10.06
C GLN A 132 15.62 1.03 10.55
N ASP A 133 14.62 0.85 9.70
CA ASP A 133 13.56 -0.10 9.94
C ASP A 133 14.04 -1.52 9.60
N ILE A 134 13.71 -2.50 10.46
CA ILE A 134 14.08 -3.91 10.29
C ILE A 134 12.87 -4.65 9.76
N ARG A 135 13.03 -5.40 8.68
CA ARG A 135 11.97 -6.23 8.10
C ARG A 135 12.18 -7.68 8.51
N VAL A 136 11.13 -8.30 9.05
CA VAL A 136 11.12 -9.70 9.45
C VAL A 136 9.92 -10.40 8.85
N ARG A 137 10.12 -11.55 8.22
CA ARG A 137 9.03 -12.39 7.73
C ARG A 137 8.76 -13.50 8.76
N ILE A 138 7.47 -13.70 9.08
CA ILE A 138 7.01 -14.80 9.93
C ILE A 138 6.06 -15.67 9.12
N THR A 139 6.13 -16.98 9.36
CA THR A 139 5.20 -17.93 8.73
C THR A 139 4.22 -18.42 9.79
N LEU A 140 2.94 -18.32 9.45
CA LEU A 140 1.81 -18.79 10.25
C LEU A 140 1.18 -20.02 9.62
N SER A 141 0.61 -20.90 10.42
CA SER A 141 -0.36 -21.87 9.93
C SER A 141 -1.71 -21.16 9.65
N PHE A 142 -2.58 -21.81 8.90
CA PHE A 142 -3.93 -21.29 8.65
C PHE A 142 -4.67 -21.03 9.97
N ASP A 143 -4.62 -21.97 10.93
CA ASP A 143 -5.29 -21.84 12.22
C ASP A 143 -4.74 -20.68 13.06
N GLU A 144 -3.40 -20.48 13.06
CA GLU A 144 -2.77 -19.35 13.75
C GLU A 144 -3.21 -18.01 13.14
N ALA A 145 -3.38 -17.95 11.82
CA ALA A 145 -3.83 -16.73 11.13
C ALA A 145 -5.31 -16.42 11.40
N VAL A 146 -6.15 -17.46 11.49
CA VAL A 146 -7.58 -17.32 11.76
C VAL A 146 -7.87 -16.91 13.20
N HIS A 147 -7.26 -17.61 14.16
CA HIS A 147 -7.56 -17.38 15.59
C HIS A 147 -6.66 -16.33 16.25
N GLY A 148 -5.58 -15.92 15.55
CA GLY A 148 -4.53 -15.12 16.15
C GLY A 148 -3.62 -15.94 17.07
N CYS A 149 -2.42 -15.46 17.29
CA CYS A 149 -1.44 -16.13 18.15
C CYS A 149 -0.40 -15.15 18.68
N LYS A 150 0.40 -15.63 19.63
CA LYS A 150 1.61 -14.93 20.08
C LYS A 150 2.83 -15.69 19.59
N LYS A 151 3.74 -14.98 18.93
CA LYS A 151 5.01 -15.57 18.46
C LYS A 151 6.20 -14.76 18.92
N ASN A 152 7.26 -15.47 19.27
CA ASN A 152 8.53 -14.86 19.59
C ASN A 152 9.38 -14.76 18.33
N ILE A 153 9.80 -13.55 17.99
CA ILE A 153 10.75 -13.28 16.91
C ILE A 153 12.09 -12.82 17.48
N THR A 154 13.17 -13.34 16.96
CA THR A 154 14.50 -12.88 17.33
C THR A 154 15.06 -12.01 16.22
N ILE A 155 15.38 -10.78 16.55
CA ILE A 155 15.94 -9.79 15.63
C ILE A 155 17.35 -9.42 16.08
N THR A 156 18.19 -9.05 15.12
CA THR A 156 19.46 -8.39 15.39
C THR A 156 19.29 -6.92 15.06
N ARG A 157 19.49 -6.05 16.05
CA ARG A 157 19.35 -4.61 15.88
C ARG A 157 20.59 -3.87 16.39
N GLN A 158 20.84 -2.71 15.80
CA GLN A 158 21.85 -1.79 16.27
C GLN A 158 21.30 -1.00 17.47
N GLN A 159 21.95 -1.12 18.62
CA GLN A 159 21.64 -0.34 19.82
C GLN A 159 22.76 0.65 20.10
N GLU A 160 22.45 1.71 20.83
CA GLU A 160 23.50 2.59 21.36
C GLU A 160 24.45 1.78 22.24
N CYS A 161 25.72 2.03 22.05
CA CYS A 161 26.76 1.41 22.86
C CYS A 161 26.63 1.87 24.32
N THR A 162 26.51 0.94 25.23
CA THR A 162 26.33 1.20 26.66
C THR A 162 27.56 1.87 27.30
N GLU A 163 28.76 1.66 26.74
CA GLU A 163 30.00 2.22 27.24
C GLU A 163 30.21 3.69 26.85
N CYS A 164 29.88 4.04 25.59
CA CYS A 164 30.15 5.39 25.08
C CYS A 164 28.89 6.20 24.83
N HIS A 165 27.70 5.67 25.07
CA HIS A 165 26.42 6.34 24.88
C HIS A 165 26.30 7.05 23.52
N GLY A 166 26.64 6.32 22.45
CA GLY A 166 26.55 6.82 21.08
C GLY A 166 27.71 7.71 20.61
N SER A 167 28.62 8.16 21.48
CA SER A 167 29.74 9.05 21.10
C SER A 167 30.80 8.39 20.23
N GLY A 168 30.95 7.06 20.33
CA GLY A 168 32.01 6.28 19.68
C GLY A 168 33.39 6.43 20.34
N CYS A 169 33.53 7.28 21.36
CA CYS A 169 34.80 7.56 22.01
C CYS A 169 35.00 6.68 23.25
N ALA A 170 36.25 6.40 23.61
CA ALA A 170 36.58 5.77 24.86
C ALA A 170 36.15 6.64 26.06
N ALA A 171 35.94 5.99 27.22
CA ALA A 171 35.57 6.70 28.45
C ALA A 171 36.56 7.84 28.76
N GLY A 172 36.03 9.02 29.11
CA GLY A 172 36.84 10.23 29.38
C GLY A 172 37.31 11.00 28.14
N SER A 173 36.98 10.55 26.93
CA SER A 173 37.26 11.30 25.70
C SER A 173 35.99 11.71 24.98
N SER A 174 36.01 12.83 24.26
CA SER A 174 34.90 13.37 23.48
C SER A 174 35.28 13.46 21.99
N PRO A 175 34.28 13.39 21.08
CA PRO A 175 34.56 13.56 19.66
C PRO A 175 35.01 15.01 19.37
N GLU A 176 36.10 15.16 18.63
CA GLU A 176 36.60 16.46 18.22
C GLU A 176 35.98 16.95 16.91
N THR A 177 35.78 18.25 16.77
CA THR A 177 35.31 18.79 15.50
C THR A 177 36.36 18.59 14.41
N CYS A 178 35.94 18.09 13.25
CA CYS A 178 36.86 17.88 12.14
C CYS A 178 37.41 19.24 11.63
N PRO A 179 38.75 19.46 11.65
CA PRO A 179 39.30 20.74 11.22
C PRO A 179 39.13 21.02 9.73
N ASP A 180 39.11 19.99 8.88
CA ASP A 180 39.06 20.15 7.42
C ASP A 180 37.68 20.68 6.95
N CYS A 181 36.59 20.26 7.60
CA CYS A 181 35.24 20.71 7.24
C CYS A 181 34.60 21.64 8.31
N GLY A 182 35.27 21.92 9.40
CA GLY A 182 34.72 22.77 10.49
C GLY A 182 33.43 22.21 11.09
N GLY A 183 33.27 20.87 11.14
CA GLY A 183 32.08 20.22 11.69
C GLY A 183 30.95 20.00 10.66
N ARG A 184 31.07 20.54 9.46
CA ARG A 184 30.00 20.46 8.41
C ARG A 184 29.83 19.07 7.81
N GLY A 185 30.85 18.21 7.87
CA GLY A 185 30.84 16.87 7.28
C GLY A 185 31.08 16.84 5.77
N PHE A 186 31.07 17.96 5.10
CA PHE A 186 31.32 18.09 3.65
C PHE A 186 32.27 19.23 3.35
N VAL A 187 32.93 19.15 2.19
CA VAL A 187 33.78 20.19 1.63
C VAL A 187 33.21 20.62 0.28
N ILE A 188 33.21 21.93 0.00
CA ILE A 188 32.78 22.48 -1.27
C ILE A 188 33.99 22.52 -2.19
N ARG A 189 33.93 21.81 -3.32
CA ARG A 189 34.92 21.91 -4.39
C ARG A 189 34.36 22.71 -5.54
N GLN A 190 35.10 23.71 -6.00
CA GLN A 190 34.79 24.45 -7.20
C GLN A 190 35.47 23.77 -8.40
N GLN A 191 34.68 23.39 -9.37
CA GLN A 191 35.17 22.81 -10.62
C GLN A 191 34.85 23.75 -11.77
N ARG A 192 35.87 24.18 -12.48
CA ARG A 192 35.70 25.02 -13.66
C ARG A 192 35.31 24.10 -14.82
N THR A 193 34.15 24.34 -15.39
CA THR A 193 33.64 23.68 -16.57
C THR A 193 33.58 24.67 -17.74
N PRO A 194 33.52 24.25 -19.00
CA PRO A 194 33.39 25.15 -20.16
C PRO A 194 32.16 26.08 -20.09
N PHE A 195 31.18 25.72 -19.26
CA PHE A 195 29.91 26.46 -19.04
C PHE A 195 29.85 27.29 -17.76
N GLY A 196 30.98 27.40 -17.02
CA GLY A 196 31.06 28.19 -15.80
C GLY A 196 31.68 27.45 -14.62
N VAL A 197 31.67 28.10 -13.44
CA VAL A 197 32.17 27.50 -12.18
C VAL A 197 31.04 26.71 -11.50
N MET A 198 31.20 25.40 -11.43
CA MET A 198 30.27 24.53 -10.73
C MET A 198 30.80 24.26 -9.32
N GLN A 199 29.95 24.45 -8.31
CA GLN A 199 30.27 24.11 -6.94
C GLN A 199 29.66 22.74 -6.61
N THR A 200 30.51 21.78 -6.24
CA THR A 200 30.10 20.43 -5.89
C THR A 200 30.39 20.18 -4.42
N GLN A 201 29.40 19.72 -3.66
CA GLN A 201 29.58 19.29 -2.28
C GLN A 201 30.04 17.83 -2.27
N GLN A 202 31.17 17.56 -1.62
CA GLN A 202 31.69 16.20 -1.45
C GLN A 202 31.81 15.88 0.03
N PRO A 203 31.52 14.63 0.46
CA PRO A 203 31.78 14.23 1.85
C PRO A 203 33.24 14.49 2.22
N CYS A 204 33.48 15.04 3.39
CA CYS A 204 34.83 15.30 3.87
C CYS A 204 35.57 13.97 4.03
N SER A 205 36.66 13.79 3.30
CA SER A 205 37.45 12.55 3.30
C SER A 205 38.01 12.19 4.67
N ARG A 206 38.36 13.19 5.49
CA ARG A 206 38.95 12.98 6.81
C ARG A 206 37.99 12.46 7.84
N CYS A 207 36.74 12.94 7.87
CA CYS A 207 35.73 12.49 8.83
C CYS A 207 34.68 11.56 8.23
N GLY A 208 34.77 11.24 6.93
CA GLY A 208 33.81 10.39 6.23
C GLY A 208 32.38 10.92 6.26
N GLY A 209 32.21 12.25 6.23
CA GLY A 209 30.89 12.87 6.28
C GLY A 209 30.33 13.12 7.68
N LYS A 210 30.98 12.64 8.73
CA LYS A 210 30.46 12.74 10.14
C LYS A 210 30.63 14.13 10.76
N GLY A 211 31.51 14.99 10.26
CA GLY A 211 31.83 16.28 10.85
C GLY A 211 32.66 16.24 12.13
N LYS A 212 32.80 15.06 12.73
CA LYS A 212 33.53 14.81 13.98
C LYS A 212 34.58 13.70 13.79
N LEU A 213 35.66 13.78 14.57
CA LEU A 213 36.73 12.79 14.57
C LEU A 213 36.80 12.11 15.94
N VAL A 214 36.91 10.81 15.94
CA VAL A 214 37.12 9.98 17.12
C VAL A 214 38.60 9.63 17.17
N LYS A 215 39.38 10.25 18.07
CA LYS A 215 40.81 9.92 18.26
C LYS A 215 41.00 8.63 19.01
N ASN A 216 40.27 8.48 20.12
CA ASN A 216 40.33 7.28 20.97
C ASN A 216 39.01 6.52 20.80
N PRO A 217 38.97 5.46 19.97
CA PRO A 217 37.72 4.73 19.74
C PRO A 217 37.33 3.91 20.98
N CYS A 218 36.04 3.84 21.26
CA CYS A 218 35.47 2.98 22.28
C CYS A 218 35.82 1.50 21.98
N LYS A 219 36.28 0.76 22.98
CA LYS A 219 36.70 -0.64 22.83
C LYS A 219 35.54 -1.58 22.45
N VAL A 220 34.31 -1.25 22.80
CA VAL A 220 33.13 -2.07 22.58
C VAL A 220 32.55 -1.87 21.19
N CYS A 221 32.39 -0.61 20.75
CA CYS A 221 31.78 -0.29 19.46
C CYS A 221 32.78 0.10 18.36
N HIS A 222 34.08 0.13 18.66
CA HIS A 222 35.17 0.45 17.74
C HIS A 222 34.93 1.78 16.97
N GLY A 223 34.39 2.79 17.65
CA GLY A 223 34.16 4.12 17.10
C GLY A 223 32.82 4.29 16.36
N SER A 224 32.00 3.24 16.25
CA SER A 224 30.68 3.31 15.58
C SER A 224 29.61 3.99 16.44
N GLY A 225 29.75 3.98 17.76
CA GLY A 225 28.73 4.42 18.71
C GLY A 225 27.58 3.45 18.88
N LYS A 226 27.51 2.36 18.09
CA LYS A 226 26.44 1.38 18.10
C LYS A 226 26.99 -0.02 18.19
N VAL A 227 26.20 -0.95 18.75
CA VAL A 227 26.51 -2.39 18.85
C VAL A 227 25.33 -3.21 18.37
N ALA A 228 25.63 -4.28 17.62
CA ALA A 228 24.62 -5.24 17.20
C ALA A 228 24.21 -6.13 18.38
N THR A 229 22.93 -6.12 18.74
CA THR A 229 22.39 -6.91 19.84
C THR A 229 21.22 -7.76 19.34
N LYS A 230 21.22 -9.04 19.74
CA LYS A 230 20.06 -9.91 19.50
C LYS A 230 18.99 -9.63 20.55
N LYS A 231 17.77 -9.38 20.09
CA LYS A 231 16.62 -9.19 20.98
C LYS A 231 15.47 -10.07 20.53
N THR A 232 14.89 -10.80 21.48
CA THR A 232 13.65 -11.55 21.26
C THR A 232 12.47 -10.65 21.63
N LEU A 233 11.51 -10.54 20.70
CA LEU A 233 10.29 -9.76 20.85
C LEU A 233 9.10 -10.72 20.79
N GLU A 234 8.21 -10.62 21.76
CA GLU A 234 6.90 -11.28 21.70
C GLU A 234 5.96 -10.42 20.83
N VAL A 235 5.43 -11.03 19.81
CA VAL A 235 4.55 -10.38 18.83
C VAL A 235 3.17 -11.00 18.93
N SER A 236 2.17 -10.18 19.25
CA SER A 236 0.78 -10.59 19.22
C SER A 236 0.21 -10.38 17.82
N ILE A 237 -0.25 -11.46 17.21
CA ILE A 237 -0.83 -11.48 15.88
C ILE A 237 -2.34 -11.48 16.03
N THR A 238 -2.98 -10.50 15.41
CA THR A 238 -4.43 -10.33 15.46
C THR A 238 -5.13 -11.43 14.67
N MET A 239 -6.26 -11.93 15.19
CA MET A 239 -7.10 -12.88 14.48
C MET A 239 -7.57 -12.33 13.12
N GLY A 240 -7.66 -13.21 12.14
CA GLY A 240 -8.12 -12.86 10.80
C GLY A 240 -7.08 -12.24 9.88
N ILE A 241 -5.82 -12.19 10.30
CA ILE A 241 -4.72 -11.68 9.46
C ILE A 241 -4.60 -12.50 8.18
N ASP A 242 -4.28 -11.83 7.06
CA ASP A 242 -4.15 -12.48 5.75
C ASP A 242 -2.70 -12.63 5.31
N ASP A 243 -2.49 -13.40 4.25
CA ASP A 243 -1.18 -13.54 3.63
C ASP A 243 -0.68 -12.19 3.10
N ASP A 244 0.64 -12.00 3.08
CA ASP A 244 1.34 -10.78 2.67
C ASP A 244 0.95 -9.50 3.44
N GLN A 245 0.17 -9.59 4.51
CA GLN A 245 -0.08 -8.46 5.37
C GLN A 245 1.13 -8.15 6.24
N SER A 246 1.29 -6.87 6.59
CA SER A 246 2.38 -6.41 7.44
C SER A 246 1.89 -5.44 8.51
N PHE A 247 2.57 -5.46 9.64
CA PHE A 247 2.35 -4.50 10.72
C PHE A 247 3.68 -4.07 11.33
N ALA A 248 3.69 -2.88 11.95
CA ALA A 248 4.90 -2.29 12.48
C ALA A 248 4.92 -2.30 14.02
N LEU A 249 6.02 -2.77 14.58
CA LEU A 249 6.37 -2.60 16.00
C LEU A 249 7.20 -1.33 16.13
N ARG A 250 6.57 -0.26 16.57
CA ARG A 250 7.18 1.08 16.60
C ARG A 250 8.36 1.15 17.57
N GLY A 251 9.45 1.80 17.15
CA GLY A 251 10.62 2.04 17.97
C GLY A 251 11.43 0.79 18.34
N MET A 252 11.17 -0.36 17.72
CA MET A 252 11.87 -1.62 17.99
C MET A 252 13.00 -1.92 17.00
N GLY A 253 13.18 -1.09 15.96
CA GLY A 253 14.25 -1.20 14.96
C GLY A 253 15.60 -0.72 15.47
N ASP A 254 16.47 -0.33 14.55
CA ASP A 254 17.81 0.18 14.85
C ASP A 254 17.74 1.53 15.57
N ALA A 255 18.72 1.75 16.47
CA ALA A 255 18.88 3.05 17.13
C ALA A 255 19.12 4.15 16.10
N GLY A 256 18.51 5.33 16.33
CA GLY A 256 18.76 6.52 15.55
C GLY A 256 20.18 7.02 15.62
N THR A 257 20.47 8.11 14.95
CA THR A 257 21.76 8.81 15.04
C THR A 257 21.54 10.26 15.50
N ASN A 258 22.50 10.82 16.21
CA ASN A 258 22.45 12.19 16.71
C ASN A 258 21.21 12.49 17.57
N GLY A 259 20.77 11.53 18.42
CA GLY A 259 19.57 11.69 19.24
C GLY A 259 18.26 11.49 18.49
N GLY A 260 18.31 10.98 17.26
CA GLY A 260 17.09 10.64 16.51
C GLY A 260 16.37 9.43 17.07
N PRO A 261 15.07 9.25 16.79
CA PRO A 261 14.28 8.12 17.27
C PRO A 261 14.77 6.79 16.66
N ALA A 262 14.51 5.69 17.34
CA ALA A 262 14.74 4.35 16.77
C ALA A 262 13.82 4.11 15.58
N GLY A 263 14.26 3.21 14.69
CA GLY A 263 13.44 2.68 13.61
C GLY A 263 12.34 1.75 14.12
N ASP A 264 11.61 1.17 13.21
CA ASP A 264 10.52 0.25 13.49
C ASP A 264 10.89 -1.19 13.05
N VAL A 265 10.22 -2.19 13.61
CA VAL A 265 10.27 -3.56 13.07
C VAL A 265 9.02 -3.80 12.27
N ILE A 266 9.16 -4.01 10.97
CA ILE A 266 8.08 -4.34 10.06
C ILE A 266 7.99 -5.85 9.97
N VAL A 267 6.92 -6.41 10.54
CA VAL A 267 6.64 -7.84 10.53
C VAL A 267 5.75 -8.14 9.32
N MET A 268 6.27 -8.92 8.39
CA MET A 268 5.54 -9.42 7.21
C MET A 268 5.03 -10.82 7.52
N VAL A 269 3.75 -11.04 7.32
CA VAL A 269 3.11 -12.32 7.58
C VAL A 269 3.05 -13.13 6.30
N SER A 270 3.36 -14.42 6.39
CA SER A 270 3.12 -15.40 5.33
C SER A 270 2.30 -16.54 5.91
N VAL A 271 1.13 -16.81 5.32
CA VAL A 271 0.20 -17.84 5.79
C VAL A 271 0.34 -19.10 4.94
N ARG A 272 0.58 -20.25 5.59
CA ARG A 272 0.58 -21.53 4.88
C ARG A 272 -0.85 -21.90 4.48
N PRO A 273 -1.07 -22.34 3.24
CA PRO A 273 -2.38 -22.82 2.82
C PRO A 273 -2.82 -24.04 3.66
N SER A 274 -4.11 -24.14 3.93
CA SER A 274 -4.69 -25.29 4.58
C SER A 274 -4.97 -26.39 3.54
N GLU A 275 -4.84 -27.65 3.94
CA GLU A 275 -5.20 -28.79 3.09
C GLU A 275 -6.72 -28.97 2.98
N VAL A 276 -7.48 -28.45 3.93
CA VAL A 276 -8.92 -28.63 4.06
C VAL A 276 -9.70 -27.38 3.66
N PHE A 277 -9.18 -26.21 4.06
CA PHE A 277 -9.87 -24.94 3.90
C PHE A 277 -9.23 -24.09 2.80
N GLN A 278 -10.05 -23.49 1.98
CA GLN A 278 -9.64 -22.44 1.06
C GLN A 278 -10.19 -21.10 1.57
N ARG A 279 -9.32 -20.10 1.67
CA ARG A 279 -9.68 -18.77 2.12
C ARG A 279 -10.01 -17.88 0.93
N ASP A 280 -11.08 -17.10 1.04
CA ASP A 280 -11.48 -16.06 0.10
C ASP A 280 -11.83 -14.79 0.91
N GLY A 281 -10.84 -13.93 1.12
CA GLY A 281 -10.97 -12.80 2.02
C GLY A 281 -11.25 -13.25 3.46
N TYR A 282 -12.46 -13.00 3.94
CA TYR A 282 -12.91 -13.47 5.27
C TYR A 282 -13.82 -14.68 5.22
N ASP A 283 -14.18 -15.12 4.03
CA ASP A 283 -14.97 -16.31 3.82
C ASP A 283 -14.07 -17.56 3.72
N VAL A 284 -14.62 -18.70 4.08
CA VAL A 284 -13.92 -19.99 4.07
C VAL A 284 -14.68 -20.99 3.26
N TRP A 285 -13.99 -21.67 2.38
CA TRP A 285 -14.54 -22.73 1.54
C TRP A 285 -14.00 -24.08 1.99
N VAL A 286 -14.88 -25.10 2.02
CA VAL A 286 -14.51 -26.48 2.26
C VAL A 286 -15.25 -27.37 1.28
N THR A 287 -14.53 -28.35 0.72
CA THR A 287 -15.15 -29.38 -0.11
C THR A 287 -15.35 -30.65 0.74
N VAL A 288 -16.58 -31.10 0.85
CA VAL A 288 -16.94 -32.25 1.65
C VAL A 288 -17.39 -33.38 0.72
N PRO A 289 -16.68 -34.50 0.71
CA PRO A 289 -17.13 -35.68 -0.03
C PRO A 289 -18.34 -36.32 0.67
N ILE A 290 -19.41 -36.53 -0.07
CA ILE A 290 -20.62 -37.22 0.39
C ILE A 290 -20.90 -38.46 -0.47
N THR A 291 -21.50 -39.45 0.11
CA THR A 291 -21.88 -40.65 -0.64
C THR A 291 -23.10 -40.41 -1.54
N TYR A 292 -23.27 -41.23 -2.57
CA TYR A 292 -24.45 -41.17 -3.44
C TYR A 292 -25.76 -41.28 -2.65
N SER A 293 -25.82 -42.23 -1.69
CA SER A 293 -27.00 -42.40 -0.84
C SER A 293 -27.33 -41.18 0.02
N GLN A 294 -26.29 -40.53 0.60
CA GLN A 294 -26.46 -39.27 1.36
C GLN A 294 -26.97 -38.14 0.47
N ALA A 295 -26.49 -38.07 -0.75
CA ALA A 295 -26.93 -37.06 -1.70
C ALA A 295 -28.39 -37.25 -2.15
N VAL A 296 -28.81 -38.49 -2.34
CA VAL A 296 -30.17 -38.83 -2.82
C VAL A 296 -31.20 -38.76 -1.73
N LEU A 297 -30.92 -39.36 -0.56
CA LEU A 297 -31.89 -39.52 0.53
C LEU A 297 -31.87 -38.35 1.53
N GLY A 298 -30.83 -37.53 1.46
CA GLY A 298 -30.49 -36.59 2.51
C GLY A 298 -29.86 -37.30 3.71
N ASP A 299 -29.00 -36.59 4.42
CA ASP A 299 -28.37 -37.11 5.66
C ASP A 299 -27.73 -35.97 6.45
N SER A 300 -27.44 -36.24 7.72
CA SER A 300 -26.68 -35.35 8.55
C SER A 300 -25.19 -35.65 8.42
N VAL A 301 -24.42 -34.69 7.92
CA VAL A 301 -22.98 -34.84 7.66
C VAL A 301 -22.19 -33.94 8.61
N THR A 302 -21.14 -34.49 9.22
CA THR A 302 -20.22 -33.72 10.04
C THR A 302 -19.25 -32.99 9.13
N VAL A 303 -19.30 -31.65 9.16
CA VAL A 303 -18.45 -30.76 8.35
C VAL A 303 -17.39 -30.13 9.26
N PRO A 304 -16.09 -30.16 8.88
CA PRO A 304 -15.08 -29.41 9.58
C PRO A 304 -15.33 -27.91 9.43
N SER A 305 -15.23 -27.16 10.50
CA SER A 305 -15.24 -25.70 10.50
C SER A 305 -14.02 -25.16 11.20
N ILE A 306 -13.75 -23.87 11.06
CA ILE A 306 -12.62 -23.23 11.74
C ILE A 306 -12.75 -23.24 13.28
N ASP A 307 -13.95 -23.35 13.81
CA ASP A 307 -14.23 -23.44 15.25
C ASP A 307 -14.40 -24.89 15.76
N GLY A 308 -14.22 -25.88 14.91
CA GLY A 308 -14.43 -27.29 15.23
C GLY A 308 -15.39 -27.97 14.28
N LYS A 309 -16.08 -29.02 14.75
CA LYS A 309 -17.01 -29.80 13.92
C LYS A 309 -18.43 -29.21 13.99
N VAL A 310 -19.09 -29.14 12.84
CA VAL A 310 -20.48 -28.68 12.72
C VAL A 310 -21.28 -29.76 12.02
N GLU A 311 -22.43 -30.14 12.57
CA GLU A 311 -23.37 -31.01 11.85
C GLU A 311 -24.21 -30.17 10.88
N TYR A 312 -24.28 -30.63 9.64
CA TYR A 312 -25.08 -30.02 8.59
C TYR A 312 -25.96 -31.05 7.93
N THR A 313 -27.27 -30.77 7.84
CA THR A 313 -28.22 -31.65 7.16
C THR A 313 -28.21 -31.36 5.66
N VAL A 314 -27.73 -32.31 4.89
CA VAL A 314 -27.74 -32.25 3.43
C VAL A 314 -29.18 -32.61 2.98
N PRO A 315 -29.85 -31.75 2.21
CA PRO A 315 -31.20 -32.05 1.70
C PRO A 315 -31.19 -33.22 0.71
N GLU A 316 -32.31 -33.94 0.63
CA GLU A 316 -32.52 -34.95 -0.39
C GLU A 316 -32.40 -34.39 -1.82
N GLY A 317 -31.86 -35.15 -2.74
CA GLY A 317 -31.69 -34.76 -4.13
C GLY A 317 -30.54 -33.76 -4.34
N THR A 318 -29.65 -33.56 -3.36
CA THR A 318 -28.49 -32.67 -3.48
C THR A 318 -27.58 -33.10 -4.62
N GLN A 319 -27.33 -32.18 -5.55
CA GLN A 319 -26.47 -32.44 -6.69
C GLN A 319 -24.98 -32.22 -6.34
N SER A 320 -24.09 -32.98 -7.00
CA SER A 320 -22.65 -32.76 -6.86
C SER A 320 -22.26 -31.34 -7.27
N GLY A 321 -21.46 -30.67 -6.46
CA GLY A 321 -21.07 -29.24 -6.63
C GLY A 321 -22.03 -28.25 -5.99
N THR A 322 -23.12 -28.69 -5.36
CA THR A 322 -24.01 -27.82 -4.60
C THR A 322 -23.25 -27.19 -3.42
N THR A 323 -23.40 -25.90 -3.25
CA THR A 323 -22.73 -25.13 -2.20
C THR A 323 -23.76 -24.64 -1.18
N PHE A 324 -23.49 -24.90 0.08
CA PHE A 324 -24.29 -24.43 1.21
C PHE A 324 -23.54 -23.36 1.99
N ARG A 325 -24.24 -22.31 2.39
CA ARG A 325 -23.67 -21.19 3.15
C ARG A 325 -24.00 -21.31 4.63
N LEU A 326 -22.97 -21.38 5.46
CA LEU A 326 -23.05 -21.32 6.91
C LEU A 326 -22.71 -19.91 7.37
N ARG A 327 -23.72 -19.12 7.71
CA ARG A 327 -23.56 -17.72 8.06
C ARG A 327 -22.76 -17.53 9.34
N GLY A 328 -21.81 -16.56 9.33
CA GLY A 328 -21.00 -16.20 10.48
C GLY A 328 -20.04 -17.29 10.96
N LYS A 329 -19.72 -18.28 10.10
CA LYS A 329 -18.77 -19.37 10.37
C LYS A 329 -17.44 -19.20 9.65
N GLY A 330 -17.21 -18.03 9.05
CA GLY A 330 -15.94 -17.64 8.44
C GLY A 330 -14.97 -16.98 9.42
N ILE A 331 -13.97 -16.32 8.87
CA ILE A 331 -12.87 -15.68 9.60
C ILE A 331 -13.34 -14.36 10.20
N HIS A 332 -12.78 -13.99 11.35
CA HIS A 332 -13.04 -12.71 11.99
C HIS A 332 -12.49 -11.54 11.15
N TYR A 333 -13.23 -10.44 11.10
CA TYR A 333 -12.75 -9.19 10.50
C TYR A 333 -11.64 -8.57 11.35
N LEU A 334 -10.56 -8.14 10.75
CA LEU A 334 -9.42 -7.50 11.44
C LEU A 334 -9.81 -6.25 12.22
N ASN A 335 -10.65 -5.40 11.63
CA ASN A 335 -10.98 -4.06 12.15
C ASN A 335 -12.47 -3.90 12.48
N GLY A 336 -13.21 -4.98 12.64
CA GLY A 336 -14.65 -4.93 12.81
C GLY A 336 -15.21 -5.95 13.79
N ARG A 337 -16.49 -5.79 14.11
CA ARG A 337 -17.26 -6.82 14.80
C ARG A 337 -17.91 -7.72 13.76
N GLY A 338 -17.73 -9.02 13.89
CA GLY A 338 -18.36 -10.01 13.02
C GLY A 338 -17.35 -10.92 12.34
N ARG A 339 -17.89 -11.78 11.51
CA ARG A 339 -17.18 -12.82 10.77
C ARG A 339 -17.70 -12.91 9.35
N GLY A 340 -16.87 -13.41 8.44
CA GLY A 340 -17.32 -13.92 7.15
C GLY A 340 -18.16 -15.19 7.29
N ASP A 341 -18.47 -15.78 6.17
CA ASP A 341 -19.28 -16.98 6.09
C ASP A 341 -18.43 -18.20 5.69
N MET A 342 -18.99 -19.37 5.90
CA MET A 342 -18.37 -20.60 5.45
C MET A 342 -19.24 -21.24 4.36
N TYR A 343 -18.59 -21.62 3.26
CA TYR A 343 -19.21 -22.27 2.12
C TYR A 343 -18.79 -23.74 2.08
N VAL A 344 -19.76 -24.61 2.17
CA VAL A 344 -19.60 -26.05 2.11
C VAL A 344 -20.01 -26.54 0.74
N LYS A 345 -19.03 -26.93 -0.08
CA LYS A 345 -19.27 -27.54 -1.38
C LYS A 345 -19.36 -29.04 -1.24
N CYS A 346 -20.54 -29.61 -1.49
CA CYS A 346 -20.73 -31.06 -1.49
C CYS A 346 -20.28 -31.66 -2.80
N GLU A 347 -19.41 -32.65 -2.74
CA GLU A 347 -18.95 -33.42 -3.89
C GLU A 347 -19.33 -34.90 -3.71
N VAL A 348 -20.12 -35.41 -4.65
CA VAL A 348 -20.56 -36.82 -4.57
C VAL A 348 -19.41 -37.73 -5.00
N GLU A 349 -18.92 -38.53 -4.07
CA GLU A 349 -17.87 -39.49 -4.32
C GLU A 349 -18.48 -40.78 -4.89
N ILE A 350 -18.02 -41.20 -6.05
CA ILE A 350 -18.45 -42.46 -6.71
C ILE A 350 -17.50 -43.59 -6.29
N PRO A 351 -18.03 -44.68 -5.69
CA PRO A 351 -17.20 -45.77 -5.24
C PRO A 351 -16.52 -46.50 -6.41
N LYS A 352 -15.19 -46.68 -6.30
CA LYS A 352 -14.38 -47.24 -7.39
C LYS A 352 -14.30 -48.77 -7.40
N LYS A 353 -14.40 -49.42 -6.24
CA LYS A 353 -14.23 -50.89 -6.12
C LYS A 353 -15.50 -51.52 -5.55
N LEU A 354 -16.29 -52.14 -6.38
CA LEU A 354 -17.53 -52.86 -5.98
C LEU A 354 -17.34 -54.35 -6.09
N ASN A 355 -17.80 -55.11 -5.07
CA ASN A 355 -17.91 -56.56 -5.14
C ASN A 355 -19.16 -56.96 -5.98
N LYS A 356 -19.32 -58.28 -6.23
CA LYS A 356 -20.42 -58.80 -7.07
C LYS A 356 -21.79 -58.44 -6.50
N THR A 357 -22.00 -58.63 -5.22
CA THR A 357 -23.26 -58.32 -4.52
C THR A 357 -23.65 -56.84 -4.63
N GLN A 358 -22.69 -55.94 -4.45
CA GLN A 358 -22.90 -54.49 -4.59
C GLN A 358 -23.25 -54.09 -6.01
N ARG A 359 -22.58 -54.69 -7.02
CA ARG A 359 -22.92 -54.47 -8.44
C ARG A 359 -24.32 -54.92 -8.78
N ASP A 360 -24.73 -56.11 -8.28
CA ASP A 360 -26.06 -56.63 -8.55
C ASP A 360 -27.15 -55.78 -7.87
N ALA A 361 -26.89 -55.30 -6.65
CA ALA A 361 -27.78 -54.36 -5.96
C ALA A 361 -27.92 -53.04 -6.72
N LEU A 362 -26.81 -52.48 -7.21
CA LEU A 362 -26.81 -51.23 -7.98
C LEU A 362 -27.57 -51.38 -9.31
N LYS A 363 -27.39 -52.51 -10.01
CA LYS A 363 -28.15 -52.81 -11.24
C LYS A 363 -29.66 -52.96 -10.98
N LYS A 364 -30.04 -53.60 -9.88
CA LYS A 364 -31.44 -53.67 -9.47
C LYS A 364 -32.03 -52.29 -9.20
N PHE A 365 -31.30 -51.44 -8.48
CA PHE A 365 -31.72 -50.07 -8.21
C PHE A 365 -31.87 -49.28 -9.53
N GLU A 366 -30.87 -49.32 -10.41
CA GLU A 366 -30.90 -48.63 -11.71
C GLU A 366 -32.12 -49.03 -12.54
N GLY A 367 -32.49 -50.34 -12.50
CA GLY A 367 -33.66 -50.86 -13.20
C GLY A 367 -35.01 -50.35 -12.66
N THR A 368 -35.04 -49.76 -11.48
CA THR A 368 -36.23 -49.12 -10.90
C THR A 368 -36.37 -47.65 -11.26
N LEU A 369 -35.29 -47.05 -11.73
CA LEU A 369 -35.26 -45.62 -12.06
C LEU A 369 -35.84 -45.37 -13.46
N LYS A 370 -36.56 -44.25 -13.58
CA LYS A 370 -37.18 -43.76 -14.82
C LYS A 370 -36.53 -42.48 -15.27
N GLU A 371 -36.76 -42.05 -16.51
CA GLU A 371 -36.26 -40.78 -17.04
C GLU A 371 -36.72 -39.56 -16.22
N GLU A 372 -37.86 -39.68 -15.55
CA GLU A 372 -38.41 -38.63 -14.67
C GLU A 372 -37.49 -38.32 -13.46
N ASN A 373 -36.71 -39.31 -13.05
CA ASN A 373 -35.76 -39.15 -11.93
C ASN A 373 -34.52 -38.34 -12.30
N TYR A 374 -34.29 -38.03 -13.60
CA TYR A 374 -33.09 -37.35 -14.09
C TYR A 374 -33.41 -36.09 -14.91
N GLU A 375 -33.71 -34.99 -14.24
CA GLU A 375 -34.12 -33.74 -14.93
C GLU A 375 -33.07 -33.21 -15.91
N LYS A 376 -31.80 -33.18 -15.51
CA LYS A 376 -30.70 -32.70 -16.36
C LYS A 376 -30.49 -33.56 -17.59
N ARG A 377 -30.59 -34.90 -17.43
CA ARG A 377 -30.47 -35.84 -18.51
C ARG A 377 -31.60 -35.68 -19.51
N LYS A 378 -32.83 -35.56 -19.04
CA LYS A 378 -34.03 -35.32 -19.86
C LYS A 378 -33.91 -33.99 -20.64
N GLY A 379 -33.49 -32.92 -19.98
CA GLY A 379 -33.29 -31.62 -20.62
C GLY A 379 -32.20 -31.65 -21.70
N PHE A 380 -31.10 -32.34 -21.45
CA PHE A 380 -30.00 -32.49 -22.40
C PHE A 380 -30.44 -33.28 -23.66
N PHE A 381 -31.06 -34.43 -23.49
CA PHE A 381 -31.51 -35.26 -24.63
C PHE A 381 -32.65 -34.59 -25.42
N LYS A 382 -33.50 -33.79 -24.79
CA LYS A 382 -34.48 -32.96 -25.50
C LYS A 382 -33.78 -31.95 -26.40
N LYS A 383 -32.84 -31.18 -25.89
CA LYS A 383 -32.04 -30.22 -26.68
C LYS A 383 -31.28 -30.89 -27.81
N LEU A 384 -30.74 -32.10 -27.57
CA LEU A 384 -30.02 -32.87 -28.58
C LEU A 384 -30.95 -33.27 -29.72
N LYS A 385 -32.16 -33.78 -29.41
CA LYS A 385 -33.18 -34.09 -30.42
C LYS A 385 -33.58 -32.86 -31.23
N ASP A 386 -33.78 -31.73 -30.57
CA ASP A 386 -34.16 -30.50 -31.24
C ASP A 386 -33.06 -30.00 -32.20
N MET A 387 -31.76 -30.22 -31.88
CA MET A 387 -30.64 -29.87 -32.75
C MET A 387 -30.48 -30.79 -33.98
N PHE A 388 -30.86 -32.05 -33.89
CA PHE A 388 -30.73 -33.02 -34.99
C PHE A 388 -32.02 -33.15 -35.83
N ASN A 389 -33.15 -32.63 -35.37
CA ASN A 389 -34.42 -32.62 -36.10
C ASN A 389 -34.69 -31.22 -36.72
N ALA A 390 -33.76 -30.28 -36.65
CA ALA A 390 -33.74 -29.01 -37.35
C ALA A 390 -32.82 -29.09 -38.58
#